data_48277fce459a0f10a94a21d0738dfb0c
#
_entry.id   48277fce459a0f10a94a21d0738dfb0c
#
_cell.length_a   1.000
_cell.length_b   1.000
_cell.length_c   1.000
_cell.angle_alpha   90.00
_cell.angle_beta   90.00
_cell.angle_gamma   90.00
#
_symmetry.space_group_name_H-M   'P 1'
#
loop_
_entity.id
_entity.type
_entity.pdbx_description
1 polymer ?
#
loop_
_entity_poly.entity_id
_entity_poly.type
_entity_poly.pdbx_seq_one_letter_code
_entity_poly.pdbx_strand_id
1 'polypeptide(L)'
;MPWVIAIMVALTVLAAGGALAMANLAAQARSDLAGGVTVQIVEADPALRDAQTRRALAALEDMEIVQGMRRVPDAELQALIEPWLGGGVRSEAVPLPALIDVDLSSAADAGTLDDLRAALGPIAPDARVDAQAQWLGPVFDAISALRWLALGLIVLLAFTSAAAVWLAARNALNANRGTIEVVHLLGGTDGQIARIFQRSAIIDAAIGGAVGLVLGAIALKVLGAQFAALESGMVAGGGLDPVDWLLLALVPVAGAAIALLTARMTVLASLGKMP
;
A
#
# COMPACT_ATOMS: atom_id res chain seq x y z
N MET A 1 -1.52 8.14 31.83
CA MET A 1 -0.67 7.86 30.66
C MET A 1 -1.42 7.84 29.30
N PRO A 2 -2.66 8.33 29.18
CA PRO A 2 -3.45 8.18 27.95
C PRO A 2 -2.85 8.90 26.73
N TRP A 3 -2.13 10.01 26.92
CA TRP A 3 -1.53 10.78 25.81
C TRP A 3 -0.44 10.02 25.04
N VAL A 4 0.39 9.23 25.73
CA VAL A 4 1.43 8.42 25.04
C VAL A 4 0.78 7.34 24.19
N ILE A 5 -0.26 6.68 24.73
CA ILE A 5 -1.03 5.68 23.99
C ILE A 5 -1.74 6.34 22.80
N ALA A 6 -2.31 7.53 22.98
CA ALA A 6 -2.98 8.27 21.91
C ALA A 6 -2.02 8.58 20.75
N ILE A 7 -0.82 9.07 21.04
CA ILE A 7 0.19 9.35 20.01
C ILE A 7 0.62 8.05 19.31
N MET A 8 0.90 6.98 20.05
CA MET A 8 1.31 5.70 19.47
C MET A 8 0.22 5.10 18.57
N VAL A 9 -1.04 5.13 19.02
CA VAL A 9 -2.18 4.66 18.22
C VAL A 9 -2.38 5.55 16.99
N ALA A 10 -2.30 6.88 17.12
CA ALA A 10 -2.43 7.79 15.98
C ALA A 10 -1.36 7.52 14.92
N LEU A 11 -0.09 7.37 15.33
CA LEU A 11 1.01 7.04 14.42
C LEU A 11 0.84 5.66 13.77
N THR A 12 0.35 4.67 14.52
CA THR A 12 0.05 3.33 13.99
C THR A 12 -1.08 3.38 12.97
N VAL A 13 -2.14 4.14 13.23
CA VAL A 13 -3.25 4.36 12.30
C VAL A 13 -2.78 5.05 11.03
N LEU A 14 -1.89 6.06 11.14
CA LEU A 14 -1.29 6.74 9.99
C LEU A 14 -0.42 5.78 9.15
N ALA A 15 0.43 5.00 9.80
CA ALA A 15 1.29 4.04 9.10
C ALA A 15 0.47 2.94 8.42
N ALA A 16 -0.53 2.39 9.11
CA ALA A 16 -1.41 1.37 8.57
C ALA A 16 -2.30 1.92 7.44
N GLY A 17 -2.91 3.10 7.62
CA GLY A 17 -3.73 3.75 6.61
C GLY A 17 -2.95 4.12 5.37
N GLY A 18 -1.73 4.63 5.50
CA GLY A 18 -0.83 4.88 4.38
C GLY A 18 -0.47 3.60 3.61
N ALA A 19 -0.16 2.51 4.34
CA ALA A 19 0.15 1.23 3.72
C ALA A 19 -1.06 0.63 2.97
N LEU A 20 -2.27 0.75 3.51
CA LEU A 20 -3.51 0.30 2.88
C LEU A 20 -3.83 1.14 1.64
N ALA A 21 -3.74 2.47 1.73
CA ALA A 21 -3.97 3.36 0.59
C ALA A 21 -3.00 3.05 -0.58
N MET A 22 -1.70 2.84 -0.29
CA MET A 22 -0.72 2.43 -1.30
C MET A 22 -1.03 1.04 -1.88
N ALA A 23 -1.55 0.11 -1.06
CA ALA A 23 -1.96 -1.21 -1.53
C ALA A 23 -3.13 -1.13 -2.50
N ASN A 24 -4.14 -0.32 -2.18
CA ASN A 24 -5.31 -0.12 -3.02
C ASN A 24 -4.93 0.55 -4.34
N LEU A 25 -4.09 1.60 -4.29
CA LEU A 25 -3.57 2.25 -5.47
C LEU A 25 -2.82 1.26 -6.40
N ALA A 26 -1.93 0.44 -5.83
CA ALA A 26 -1.21 -0.57 -6.59
C ALA A 26 -2.14 -1.67 -7.15
N ALA A 27 -3.16 -2.07 -6.40
CA ALA A 27 -4.13 -3.07 -6.84
C ALA A 27 -4.97 -2.54 -7.99
N GLN A 28 -5.45 -1.29 -7.88
CA GLN A 28 -6.22 -0.64 -8.94
C GLN A 28 -5.37 -0.43 -10.20
N ALA A 29 -4.17 0.12 -10.07
CA ALA A 29 -3.27 0.30 -11.21
C ALA A 29 -2.95 -1.03 -11.91
N ARG A 30 -2.79 -2.12 -11.15
CA ARG A 30 -2.63 -3.46 -11.74
C ARG A 30 -3.89 -3.92 -12.46
N SER A 31 -5.07 -3.66 -11.91
CA SER A 31 -6.34 -4.04 -12.53
C SER A 31 -6.57 -3.27 -13.83
N ASP A 32 -6.31 -1.96 -13.81
CA ASP A 32 -6.49 -1.09 -14.97
C ASP A 32 -5.54 -1.43 -16.13
N LEU A 33 -4.35 -1.98 -15.80
CA LEU A 33 -3.34 -2.34 -16.78
C LEU A 33 -3.28 -3.85 -17.07
N ALA A 34 -4.10 -4.66 -16.38
CA ALA A 34 -4.04 -6.11 -16.49
C ALA A 34 -4.31 -6.63 -17.90
N GLY A 35 -5.23 -5.98 -18.63
CA GLY A 35 -5.58 -6.29 -20.02
C GLY A 35 -4.81 -5.49 -21.05
N GLY A 36 -4.02 -4.50 -20.65
CA GLY A 36 -3.30 -3.63 -21.56
C GLY A 36 -2.07 -4.29 -22.19
N VAL A 37 -2.04 -4.35 -23.50
CA VAL A 37 -0.90 -4.86 -24.30
C VAL A 37 -0.51 -3.80 -25.32
N THR A 38 0.78 -3.58 -25.49
CA THR A 38 1.30 -2.72 -26.55
C THR A 38 2.02 -3.58 -27.59
N VAL A 39 1.56 -3.50 -28.84
CA VAL A 39 2.21 -4.10 -30.00
C VAL A 39 3.05 -3.04 -30.69
N GLN A 40 4.35 -3.25 -30.68
CA GLN A 40 5.34 -2.37 -31.30
C GLN A 40 5.83 -2.96 -32.62
N ILE A 41 5.75 -2.24 -33.73
CA ILE A 41 6.32 -2.67 -35.02
C ILE A 41 7.56 -1.86 -35.28
N VAL A 42 8.72 -2.52 -35.15
CA VAL A 42 10.05 -1.91 -35.23
C VAL A 42 10.62 -2.18 -36.62
N GLU A 43 10.10 -1.47 -37.63
CA GLU A 43 10.58 -1.52 -39.02
C GLU A 43 11.03 -0.13 -39.46
N ALA A 44 12.22 -0.04 -40.07
CA ALA A 44 12.83 1.20 -40.48
C ALA A 44 12.19 1.77 -41.75
N ASP A 45 11.75 0.92 -42.67
CA ASP A 45 11.04 1.33 -43.88
C ASP A 45 9.59 1.71 -43.54
N PRO A 46 9.20 2.99 -43.74
CA PRO A 46 7.85 3.44 -43.44
C PRO A 46 6.74 2.68 -44.18
N ALA A 47 6.99 2.29 -45.44
CA ALA A 47 5.98 1.58 -46.23
C ALA A 47 5.78 0.14 -45.75
N LEU A 48 6.85 -0.55 -45.38
CA LEU A 48 6.79 -1.88 -44.78
C LEU A 48 6.17 -1.84 -43.37
N ARG A 49 6.58 -0.89 -42.58
CA ARG A 49 6.00 -0.66 -41.24
C ARG A 49 4.49 -0.44 -41.30
N ASP A 50 4.01 0.44 -42.17
CA ASP A 50 2.59 0.71 -42.33
C ASP A 50 1.83 -0.51 -42.89
N ALA A 51 2.46 -1.30 -43.78
CA ALA A 51 1.87 -2.55 -44.29
C ALA A 51 1.74 -3.61 -43.20
N GLN A 52 2.76 -3.77 -42.34
CA GLN A 52 2.73 -4.67 -41.19
C GLN A 52 1.70 -4.20 -40.16
N THR A 53 1.64 -2.91 -39.87
CA THR A 53 0.68 -2.31 -38.94
C THR A 53 -0.77 -2.59 -39.36
N ARG A 54 -1.11 -2.39 -40.63
CA ARG A 54 -2.47 -2.68 -41.14
C ARG A 54 -2.81 -4.17 -41.03
N ARG A 55 -1.87 -5.05 -41.34
CA ARG A 55 -2.09 -6.50 -41.22
C ARG A 55 -2.23 -6.93 -39.75
N ALA A 56 -1.42 -6.37 -38.85
CA ALA A 56 -1.52 -6.61 -37.42
C ALA A 56 -2.86 -6.15 -36.86
N LEU A 57 -3.32 -4.94 -37.23
CA LEU A 57 -4.64 -4.44 -36.82
C LEU A 57 -5.77 -5.36 -37.27
N ALA A 58 -5.77 -5.80 -38.53
CA ALA A 58 -6.80 -6.71 -39.05
C ALA A 58 -6.79 -8.07 -38.30
N ALA A 59 -5.61 -8.60 -37.99
CA ALA A 59 -5.52 -9.87 -37.28
C ALA A 59 -5.94 -9.75 -35.79
N LEU A 60 -5.66 -8.61 -35.15
CA LEU A 60 -6.11 -8.34 -33.80
C LEU A 60 -7.63 -8.13 -33.71
N GLU A 61 -8.24 -7.51 -34.73
CA GLU A 61 -9.70 -7.30 -34.81
C GLU A 61 -10.48 -8.63 -34.88
N ASP A 62 -9.89 -9.64 -35.49
CA ASP A 62 -10.49 -10.98 -35.62
C ASP A 62 -10.37 -11.83 -34.33
N MET A 63 -9.65 -11.36 -33.31
CA MET A 63 -9.44 -12.10 -32.06
C MET A 63 -10.54 -11.80 -31.03
N GLU A 64 -11.26 -12.82 -30.56
CA GLU A 64 -12.31 -12.69 -29.55
C GLU A 64 -11.83 -12.12 -28.19
N ILE A 65 -10.54 -12.25 -27.89
CA ILE A 65 -9.93 -11.75 -26.65
C ILE A 65 -9.67 -10.25 -26.68
N VAL A 66 -9.70 -9.60 -27.84
CA VAL A 66 -9.49 -8.15 -28.02
C VAL A 66 -10.80 -7.42 -27.85
N GLN A 67 -10.88 -6.57 -26.84
CA GLN A 67 -12.03 -5.71 -26.58
C GLN A 67 -11.93 -4.35 -27.26
N GLY A 68 -10.71 -3.84 -27.37
CA GLY A 68 -10.43 -2.56 -27.98
C GLY A 68 -9.01 -2.52 -28.51
N MET A 69 -8.80 -1.70 -29.53
CA MET A 69 -7.45 -1.42 -30.02
C MET A 69 -7.38 -0.02 -30.59
N ARG A 70 -6.23 0.61 -30.48
CA ARG A 70 -5.97 1.96 -31.00
C ARG A 70 -4.54 2.01 -31.56
N ARG A 71 -4.40 2.38 -32.84
CA ARG A 71 -3.09 2.82 -33.34
C ARG A 71 -2.75 4.17 -32.72
N VAL A 72 -1.60 4.28 -32.10
CA VAL A 72 -1.08 5.56 -31.57
C VAL A 72 -0.63 6.42 -32.75
N PRO A 73 -1.16 7.66 -32.90
CA PRO A 73 -0.73 8.54 -33.99
C PRO A 73 0.75 8.92 -33.87
N ASP A 74 1.47 8.97 -34.97
CA ASP A 74 2.90 9.35 -34.99
C ASP A 74 3.13 10.75 -34.38
N ALA A 75 2.17 11.66 -34.54
CA ALA A 75 2.24 13.00 -33.92
C ALA A 75 2.20 12.95 -32.37
N GLU A 76 1.43 12.02 -31.80
CA GLU A 76 1.38 11.80 -30.34
C GLU A 76 2.71 11.26 -29.83
N LEU A 77 3.30 10.29 -30.54
CA LEU A 77 4.62 9.77 -30.21
C LEU A 77 5.71 10.84 -30.31
N GLN A 78 5.67 11.66 -31.35
CA GLN A 78 6.60 12.79 -31.51
C GLN A 78 6.51 13.76 -30.35
N ALA A 79 5.31 14.15 -29.95
CA ALA A 79 5.10 15.06 -28.82
C ALA A 79 5.66 14.51 -27.50
N LEU A 80 5.62 13.18 -27.30
CA LEU A 80 6.15 12.52 -26.10
C LEU A 80 7.68 12.53 -26.05
N ILE A 81 8.36 12.43 -27.20
CA ILE A 81 9.83 12.38 -27.24
C ILE A 81 10.48 13.75 -27.44
N GLU A 82 9.75 14.76 -27.92
CA GLU A 82 10.26 16.11 -28.19
C GLU A 82 10.99 16.71 -26.97
N PRO A 83 10.49 16.63 -25.72
CA PRO A 83 11.19 17.16 -24.55
C PRO A 83 12.56 16.51 -24.30
N TRP A 84 12.76 15.27 -24.75
CA TRP A 84 13.98 14.49 -24.52
C TRP A 84 15.02 14.65 -25.63
N LEU A 85 14.58 14.97 -26.86
CA LEU A 85 15.47 15.16 -28.01
C LEU A 85 16.08 16.56 -28.08
N GLY A 86 15.56 17.51 -27.33
CA GLY A 86 15.97 18.92 -27.41
C GLY A 86 15.50 19.59 -28.71
N GLY A 87 15.18 20.88 -28.67
CA GLY A 87 14.51 21.63 -29.74
C GLY A 87 15.32 21.83 -31.04
N GLY A 88 16.30 20.99 -31.36
CA GLY A 88 17.10 21.07 -32.56
C GLY A 88 17.18 19.79 -33.40
N VAL A 89 16.66 18.67 -32.91
CA VAL A 89 16.65 17.43 -33.67
C VAL A 89 15.32 17.35 -34.42
N ARG A 90 15.37 17.37 -35.77
CA ARG A 90 14.15 17.09 -36.56
C ARG A 90 13.69 15.68 -36.23
N SER A 91 12.49 15.53 -35.73
CA SER A 91 11.86 14.26 -35.39
C SER A 91 11.78 13.28 -36.60
N GLU A 92 11.84 13.83 -37.82
CA GLU A 92 11.94 13.05 -39.07
C GLU A 92 13.21 12.21 -39.20
N ALA A 93 14.26 12.49 -38.39
CA ALA A 93 15.52 11.76 -38.43
C ALA A 93 15.55 10.53 -37.52
N VAL A 94 14.56 10.38 -36.63
CA VAL A 94 14.45 9.24 -35.70
C VAL A 94 13.36 8.30 -36.21
N PRO A 95 13.65 7.08 -36.63
CA PRO A 95 12.63 6.11 -37.04
C PRO A 95 11.79 5.71 -35.81
N LEU A 96 10.54 6.19 -35.80
CA LEU A 96 9.58 5.85 -34.74
C LEU A 96 8.93 4.51 -35.06
N PRO A 97 8.82 3.60 -34.10
CA PRO A 97 8.03 2.39 -34.27
C PRO A 97 6.56 2.74 -34.37
N ALA A 98 5.77 1.93 -35.09
CA ALA A 98 4.32 2.04 -34.97
C ALA A 98 3.88 1.31 -33.70
N LEU A 99 3.02 2.00 -32.94
CA LEU A 99 2.46 1.46 -31.68
C LEU A 99 0.96 1.20 -31.86
N ILE A 100 0.53 0.03 -31.42
CA ILE A 100 -0.87 -0.35 -31.31
C ILE A 100 -1.13 -0.67 -29.83
N ASP A 101 -1.98 0.11 -29.18
CA ASP A 101 -2.50 -0.21 -27.86
C ASP A 101 -3.67 -1.16 -28.03
N VAL A 102 -3.65 -2.27 -27.29
CA VAL A 102 -4.64 -3.34 -27.33
C VAL A 102 -5.16 -3.58 -25.93
N ASP A 103 -6.47 -3.54 -25.77
CA ASP A 103 -7.16 -3.88 -24.55
C ASP A 103 -7.77 -5.26 -24.65
N LEU A 104 -7.33 -6.18 -23.79
CA LEU A 104 -7.80 -7.55 -23.75
C LEU A 104 -8.96 -7.72 -22.76
N SER A 105 -9.83 -8.68 -23.02
CA SER A 105 -10.93 -9.07 -22.12
C SER A 105 -10.46 -9.78 -20.84
N SER A 106 -9.22 -10.26 -20.82
CA SER A 106 -8.58 -10.96 -19.71
C SER A 106 -7.20 -10.38 -19.43
N ALA A 107 -6.60 -10.79 -18.32
CA ALA A 107 -5.24 -10.36 -18.00
C ALA A 107 -4.25 -10.84 -19.07
N ALA A 108 -3.31 -9.96 -19.45
CA ALA A 108 -2.21 -10.24 -20.37
C ALA A 108 -1.14 -11.09 -19.66
N ASP A 109 -1.45 -12.36 -19.38
CA ASP A 109 -0.51 -13.31 -18.82
C ASP A 109 0.48 -13.83 -19.88
N ALA A 110 1.47 -14.61 -19.43
CA ALA A 110 2.50 -15.12 -20.32
C ALA A 110 1.93 -15.98 -21.46
N GLY A 111 0.88 -16.78 -21.19
CA GLY A 111 0.23 -17.61 -22.19
C GLY A 111 -0.49 -16.79 -23.25
N THR A 112 -1.28 -15.82 -22.81
CA THR A 112 -1.99 -14.87 -23.71
C THR A 112 -1.01 -14.08 -24.58
N LEU A 113 0.12 -13.64 -24.02
CA LEU A 113 1.15 -12.93 -24.78
C LEU A 113 1.83 -13.84 -25.81
N ASP A 114 2.06 -15.11 -25.49
CA ASP A 114 2.65 -16.08 -26.40
C ASP A 114 1.69 -16.43 -27.55
N ASP A 115 0.40 -16.55 -27.29
CA ASP A 115 -0.64 -16.72 -28.29
C ASP A 115 -0.72 -15.51 -29.25
N LEU A 116 -0.66 -14.29 -28.72
CA LEU A 116 -0.61 -13.07 -29.52
C LEU A 116 0.66 -13.01 -30.39
N ARG A 117 1.82 -13.36 -29.83
CA ARG A 117 3.10 -13.44 -30.60
C ARG A 117 3.05 -14.47 -31.68
N ALA A 118 2.48 -15.65 -31.40
CA ALA A 118 2.34 -16.71 -32.39
C ALA A 118 1.41 -16.31 -33.55
N ALA A 119 0.33 -15.59 -33.26
CA ALA A 119 -0.62 -15.10 -34.25
C ALA A 119 -0.02 -13.97 -35.12
N LEU A 120 0.71 -13.03 -34.50
CA LEU A 120 1.27 -11.87 -35.19
C LEU A 120 2.58 -12.19 -35.94
N GLY A 121 3.36 -13.16 -35.50
CA GLY A 121 4.68 -13.49 -36.05
C GLY A 121 4.68 -13.72 -37.56
N PRO A 122 3.76 -14.49 -38.16
CA PRO A 122 3.72 -14.75 -39.61
C PRO A 122 3.35 -13.52 -40.44
N ILE A 123 2.62 -12.55 -39.87
CA ILE A 123 2.03 -11.42 -40.59
C ILE A 123 2.73 -10.09 -40.33
N ALA A 124 3.39 -9.97 -39.20
CA ALA A 124 4.17 -8.81 -38.78
C ALA A 124 5.43 -9.30 -38.03
N PRO A 125 6.47 -9.78 -38.73
CA PRO A 125 7.64 -10.39 -38.09
C PRO A 125 8.43 -9.40 -37.21
N ASP A 126 8.32 -8.12 -37.46
CA ASP A 126 8.97 -7.06 -36.67
C ASP A 126 8.11 -6.57 -35.50
N ALA A 127 6.99 -7.24 -35.25
CA ALA A 127 6.11 -6.93 -34.13
C ALA A 127 6.68 -7.47 -32.80
N ARG A 128 6.72 -6.62 -31.80
CA ARG A 128 6.99 -6.98 -30.40
C ARG A 128 5.72 -6.78 -29.59
N VAL A 129 5.40 -7.77 -28.79
CA VAL A 129 4.19 -7.78 -27.94
C VAL A 129 4.62 -7.76 -26.49
N ASP A 130 4.30 -6.67 -25.80
CA ASP A 130 4.66 -6.46 -24.40
C ASP A 130 3.42 -6.06 -23.58
N ALA A 131 3.27 -6.66 -22.39
CA ALA A 131 2.24 -6.25 -21.47
C ALA A 131 2.57 -4.88 -20.84
N GLN A 132 1.60 -3.97 -20.82
CA GLN A 132 1.80 -2.64 -20.20
C GLN A 132 2.15 -2.73 -18.73
N ALA A 133 1.62 -3.71 -18.01
CA ALA A 133 1.91 -3.96 -16.60
C ALA A 133 3.41 -4.25 -16.32
N GLN A 134 4.18 -4.79 -17.28
CA GLN A 134 5.61 -5.10 -17.11
C GLN A 134 6.46 -3.83 -16.90
N TRP A 135 6.09 -2.72 -17.54
CA TRP A 135 6.83 -1.45 -17.42
C TRP A 135 6.71 -0.83 -16.04
N LEU A 136 5.63 -1.14 -15.32
CA LEU A 136 5.39 -0.66 -13.96
C LEU A 136 5.93 -1.60 -12.87
N GLY A 137 6.56 -2.72 -13.24
CA GLY A 137 7.18 -3.65 -12.29
C GLY A 137 8.02 -2.95 -11.21
N PRO A 138 9.00 -2.09 -11.56
CA PRO A 138 9.82 -1.37 -10.58
C PRO A 138 9.00 -0.47 -9.63
N VAL A 139 7.89 0.10 -10.11
CA VAL A 139 6.99 0.93 -9.30
C VAL A 139 6.25 0.07 -8.29
N PHE A 140 5.74 -1.09 -8.71
CA PHE A 140 5.08 -2.04 -7.79
C PHE A 140 6.04 -2.61 -6.76
N ASP A 141 7.30 -2.86 -7.13
CA ASP A 141 8.34 -3.28 -6.20
C ASP A 141 8.65 -2.20 -5.16
N ALA A 142 8.73 -0.93 -5.58
CA ALA A 142 8.90 0.19 -4.67
C ALA A 142 7.72 0.34 -3.69
N ILE A 143 6.47 0.21 -4.17
CA ILE A 143 5.28 0.21 -3.32
C ILE A 143 5.30 -0.96 -2.33
N SER A 144 5.72 -2.15 -2.79
CA SER A 144 5.89 -3.32 -1.92
C SER A 144 6.93 -3.06 -0.82
N ALA A 145 8.07 -2.48 -1.16
CA ALA A 145 9.11 -2.11 -0.19
C ALA A 145 8.59 -1.10 0.85
N LEU A 146 7.81 -0.08 0.43
CA LEU A 146 7.18 0.88 1.34
C LEU A 146 6.17 0.21 2.27
N ARG A 147 5.42 -0.79 1.80
CA ARG A 147 4.51 -1.58 2.65
C ARG A 147 5.27 -2.35 3.71
N TRP A 148 6.39 -3.00 3.37
CA TRP A 148 7.25 -3.68 4.35
C TRP A 148 7.84 -2.71 5.36
N LEU A 149 8.25 -1.52 4.93
CA LEU A 149 8.70 -0.44 5.81
C LEU A 149 7.60 -0.01 6.79
N ALA A 150 6.37 0.20 6.30
CA ALA A 150 5.23 0.54 7.14
C ALA A 150 4.91 -0.57 8.16
N LEU A 151 4.97 -1.84 7.75
CA LEU A 151 4.80 -2.97 8.67
C LEU A 151 5.89 -2.98 9.75
N GLY A 152 7.14 -2.76 9.37
CA GLY A 152 8.25 -2.63 10.32
C GLY A 152 8.04 -1.48 11.30
N LEU A 153 7.53 -0.34 10.83
CA LEU A 153 7.18 0.80 11.68
C LEU A 153 6.04 0.47 12.66
N ILE A 154 4.99 -0.23 12.20
CA ILE A 154 3.89 -0.68 13.06
C ILE A 154 4.40 -1.60 14.16
N VAL A 155 5.28 -2.56 13.84
CA VAL A 155 5.90 -3.47 14.82
C VAL A 155 6.75 -2.68 15.81
N LEU A 156 7.54 -1.71 15.34
CA LEU A 156 8.35 -0.85 16.20
C LEU A 156 7.48 -0.01 17.15
N LEU A 157 6.39 0.56 16.65
CA LEU A 157 5.44 1.33 17.45
C LEU A 157 4.74 0.45 18.50
N ALA A 158 4.36 -0.79 18.13
CA ALA A 158 3.81 -1.76 19.07
C ALA A 158 4.80 -2.12 20.17
N PHE A 159 6.06 -2.34 19.82
CA PHE A 159 7.13 -2.62 20.79
C PHE A 159 7.38 -1.42 21.71
N THR A 160 7.45 -0.21 21.17
CA THR A 160 7.63 1.03 21.93
C THR A 160 6.45 1.26 22.88
N SER A 161 5.22 1.00 22.42
CA SER A 161 4.01 1.08 23.25
C SER A 161 4.08 0.08 24.42
N ALA A 162 4.47 -1.17 24.15
CA ALA A 162 4.65 -2.18 25.20
C ALA A 162 5.72 -1.76 26.21
N ALA A 163 6.86 -1.23 25.76
CA ALA A 163 7.92 -0.73 26.63
C ALA A 163 7.45 0.44 27.48
N ALA A 164 6.68 1.37 26.93
CA ALA A 164 6.12 2.50 27.66
C ALA A 164 5.14 2.04 28.75
N VAL A 165 4.26 1.08 28.44
CA VAL A 165 3.32 0.49 29.40
C VAL A 165 4.08 -0.27 30.50
N TRP A 166 5.09 -1.04 30.12
CA TRP A 166 5.95 -1.75 31.07
C TRP A 166 6.62 -0.80 32.07
N LEU A 167 7.22 0.30 31.58
CA LEU A 167 7.88 1.28 32.42
C LEU A 167 6.87 2.00 33.33
N ALA A 168 5.68 2.33 32.80
CA ALA A 168 4.60 2.94 33.56
C ALA A 168 4.11 2.04 34.71
N ALA A 169 3.87 0.76 34.41
CA ALA A 169 3.45 -0.23 35.40
C ALA A 169 4.52 -0.41 36.50
N ARG A 170 5.79 -0.49 36.11
CA ARG A 170 6.91 -0.59 37.06
C ARG A 170 7.02 0.63 37.97
N ASN A 171 6.89 1.84 37.40
CA ASN A 171 6.93 3.08 38.18
C ASN A 171 5.74 3.18 39.14
N ALA A 172 4.53 2.79 38.70
CA ALA A 172 3.34 2.78 39.53
C ALA A 172 3.47 1.78 40.70
N LEU A 173 4.02 0.60 40.48
CA LEU A 173 4.31 -0.38 41.51
C LEU A 173 5.32 0.15 42.54
N ASN A 174 6.43 0.73 42.06
CA ASN A 174 7.45 1.29 42.94
C ASN A 174 6.93 2.45 43.81
N ALA A 175 6.10 3.33 43.22
CA ALA A 175 5.51 4.47 43.92
C ALA A 175 4.49 4.04 45.02
N ASN A 176 3.87 2.88 44.87
CA ASN A 176 2.83 2.39 45.78
C ASN A 176 3.32 1.18 46.62
N ARG A 177 4.64 0.91 46.64
CA ARG A 177 5.19 -0.29 47.27
C ARG A 177 4.79 -0.46 48.75
N GLY A 178 4.83 0.61 49.55
CA GLY A 178 4.42 0.55 50.95
C GLY A 178 2.92 0.23 51.14
N THR A 179 2.07 0.77 50.29
CA THR A 179 0.61 0.46 50.29
C THR A 179 0.36 -1.01 49.90
N ILE A 180 1.11 -1.53 48.94
CA ILE A 180 1.01 -2.92 48.47
C ILE A 180 1.44 -3.87 49.58
N GLU A 181 2.51 -3.57 50.30
CA GLU A 181 3.03 -4.34 51.40
C GLU A 181 2.01 -4.45 52.56
N VAL A 182 1.37 -3.31 52.91
CA VAL A 182 0.30 -3.31 53.94
C VAL A 182 -0.90 -4.15 53.49
N VAL A 183 -1.32 -4.05 52.23
CA VAL A 183 -2.42 -4.87 51.69
C VAL A 183 -2.10 -6.34 51.69
N HIS A 184 -0.85 -6.70 51.36
CA HIS A 184 -0.37 -8.08 51.38
C HIS A 184 -0.36 -8.66 52.82
N LEU A 185 0.10 -7.88 53.81
CA LEU A 185 0.07 -8.26 55.24
C LEU A 185 -1.38 -8.43 55.75
N LEU A 186 -2.37 -7.74 55.16
CA LEU A 186 -3.78 -7.89 55.48
C LEU A 186 -4.45 -9.06 54.76
N GLY A 187 -3.68 -9.89 54.02
CA GLY A 187 -4.19 -11.09 53.30
C GLY A 187 -4.67 -10.80 51.87
N GLY A 188 -4.31 -9.66 51.29
CA GLY A 188 -4.63 -9.36 49.87
C GLY A 188 -3.82 -10.28 48.95
N THR A 189 -4.49 -10.83 47.90
CA THR A 189 -3.86 -11.67 46.91
C THR A 189 -3.22 -10.87 45.80
N ASP A 190 -2.10 -11.37 45.22
CA ASP A 190 -1.41 -10.76 44.06
C ASP A 190 -2.34 -10.48 42.89
N GLY A 191 -3.32 -11.39 42.67
CA GLY A 191 -4.33 -11.23 41.61
C GLY A 191 -5.28 -10.05 41.83
N GLN A 192 -5.58 -9.69 43.08
CA GLN A 192 -6.42 -8.51 43.40
C GLN A 192 -5.64 -7.22 43.15
N ILE A 193 -4.38 -7.17 43.55
CA ILE A 193 -3.48 -6.06 43.30
C ILE A 193 -3.31 -5.87 41.80
N ALA A 194 -3.00 -6.92 41.06
CA ALA A 194 -2.84 -6.88 39.61
C ALA A 194 -4.10 -6.36 38.88
N ARG A 195 -5.29 -6.71 39.36
CA ARG A 195 -6.57 -6.29 38.76
C ARG A 195 -6.78 -4.77 38.81
N ILE A 196 -6.32 -4.11 39.88
CA ILE A 196 -6.41 -2.64 40.01
C ILE A 196 -5.56 -1.96 38.96
N PHE A 197 -4.30 -2.42 38.77
CA PHE A 197 -3.40 -1.89 37.75
C PHE A 197 -3.90 -2.18 36.33
N GLN A 198 -4.47 -3.38 36.07
CA GLN A 198 -5.08 -3.74 34.81
C GLN A 198 -6.25 -2.80 34.45
N ARG A 199 -7.12 -2.51 35.42
CA ARG A 199 -8.28 -1.61 35.20
C ARG A 199 -7.82 -0.20 34.81
N SER A 200 -6.78 0.32 35.45
CA SER A 200 -6.20 1.62 35.09
C SER A 200 -5.61 1.57 33.67
N ALA A 201 -4.85 0.53 33.34
CA ALA A 201 -4.27 0.35 32.01
C ALA A 201 -5.33 0.24 30.89
N ILE A 202 -6.46 -0.45 31.18
CA ILE A 202 -7.58 -0.54 30.21
C ILE A 202 -8.22 0.83 29.98
N ILE A 203 -8.45 1.60 31.02
CA ILE A 203 -9.06 2.95 30.91
C ILE A 203 -8.11 3.87 30.13
N ASP A 204 -6.84 3.88 30.47
CA ASP A 204 -5.83 4.66 29.76
C ASP A 204 -5.73 4.25 28.27
N ALA A 205 -5.78 2.95 27.99
CA ALA A 205 -5.76 2.41 26.63
C ALA A 205 -7.04 2.73 25.85
N ALA A 206 -8.21 2.68 26.51
CA ALA A 206 -9.48 3.01 25.86
C ALA A 206 -9.56 4.50 25.50
N ILE A 207 -9.22 5.38 26.44
CA ILE A 207 -9.22 6.83 26.18
C ILE A 207 -8.14 7.20 25.16
N GLY A 208 -6.91 6.75 25.39
CA GLY A 208 -5.80 7.01 24.49
C GLY A 208 -6.04 6.42 23.10
N GLY A 209 -6.56 5.18 23.03
CA GLY A 209 -6.90 4.52 21.78
C GLY A 209 -7.98 5.23 20.99
N ALA A 210 -9.06 5.67 21.65
CA ALA A 210 -10.13 6.45 21.00
C ALA A 210 -9.64 7.80 20.46
N VAL A 211 -8.90 8.55 21.29
CA VAL A 211 -8.31 9.83 20.88
C VAL A 211 -7.31 9.62 19.73
N GLY A 212 -6.44 8.62 19.85
CA GLY A 212 -5.45 8.30 18.81
C GLY A 212 -6.09 7.90 17.49
N LEU A 213 -7.15 7.08 17.52
CA LEU A 213 -7.90 6.71 16.32
C LEU A 213 -8.53 7.93 15.65
N VAL A 214 -9.17 8.81 16.44
CA VAL A 214 -9.79 10.03 15.89
C VAL A 214 -8.75 10.95 15.25
N LEU A 215 -7.62 11.19 15.93
CA LEU A 215 -6.55 12.02 15.39
C LEU A 215 -5.93 11.40 14.12
N GLY A 216 -5.67 10.10 14.12
CA GLY A 216 -5.17 9.38 12.95
C GLY A 216 -6.16 9.42 11.78
N ALA A 217 -7.45 9.21 12.05
CA ALA A 217 -8.50 9.26 11.03
C ALA A 217 -8.66 10.67 10.43
N ILE A 218 -8.59 11.72 11.26
CA ILE A 218 -8.61 13.10 10.76
C ILE A 218 -7.41 13.38 9.86
N ALA A 219 -6.22 12.99 10.29
CA ALA A 219 -5.00 13.19 9.51
C ALA A 219 -5.05 12.43 8.18
N LEU A 220 -5.53 11.17 8.16
CA LEU A 220 -5.72 10.39 6.93
C LEU A 220 -6.73 11.05 5.98
N LYS A 221 -7.85 11.55 6.50
CA LYS A 221 -8.85 12.26 5.69
C LYS A 221 -8.29 13.55 5.09
N VAL A 222 -7.58 14.34 5.89
CA VAL A 222 -6.95 15.58 5.41
C VAL A 222 -5.92 15.26 4.32
N LEU A 223 -5.07 14.25 4.56
CA LEU A 223 -4.07 13.84 3.58
C LEU A 223 -4.73 13.32 2.29
N GLY A 224 -5.74 12.46 2.41
CA GLY A 224 -6.50 11.94 1.27
C GLY A 224 -7.17 13.05 0.45
N ALA A 225 -7.73 14.08 1.11
CA ALA A 225 -8.32 15.23 0.42
C ALA A 225 -7.28 16.04 -0.36
N GLN A 226 -6.06 16.20 0.16
CA GLN A 226 -4.95 16.87 -0.56
C GLN A 226 -4.51 16.08 -1.80
N PHE A 227 -4.42 14.76 -1.69
CA PHE A 227 -4.09 13.90 -2.83
C PHE A 227 -5.21 13.89 -3.88
N ALA A 228 -6.48 13.87 -3.47
CA ALA A 228 -7.60 13.96 -4.38
C ALA A 228 -7.64 15.30 -5.16
N ALA A 229 -7.18 16.39 -4.55
CA ALA A 229 -7.11 17.70 -5.19
C ALA A 229 -6.02 17.82 -6.28
N LEU A 230 -5.10 16.86 -6.37
CA LEU A 230 -4.05 16.86 -7.42
C LEU A 230 -4.57 16.43 -8.80
N GLU A 231 -5.87 16.10 -8.94
CA GLU A 231 -6.57 15.74 -10.20
C GLU A 231 -5.82 14.75 -11.13
N SER A 232 -4.74 14.14 -10.66
CA SER A 232 -4.07 13.10 -11.43
C SER A 232 -4.94 11.84 -11.36
N GLY A 233 -5.54 11.44 -12.48
CA GLY A 233 -6.42 10.28 -12.58
C GLY A 233 -5.84 8.98 -11.98
N MET A 234 -4.51 8.89 -11.85
CA MET A 234 -3.80 7.79 -11.20
C MET A 234 -3.97 7.75 -9.67
N VAL A 235 -4.35 8.84 -9.00
CA VAL A 235 -4.46 8.92 -7.54
C VAL A 235 -5.92 8.81 -7.07
N ALA A 236 -6.89 8.96 -7.98
CA ALA A 236 -8.31 8.90 -7.66
C ALA A 236 -8.74 7.52 -7.07
N GLY A 237 -8.01 6.45 -7.38
CA GLY A 237 -8.27 5.10 -6.89
C GLY A 237 -7.58 4.70 -5.59
N GLY A 238 -6.67 5.51 -5.06
CA GLY A 238 -5.91 5.21 -3.83
C GLY A 238 -6.66 5.50 -2.52
N GLY A 239 -7.98 5.64 -2.55
CA GLY A 239 -8.82 5.82 -1.38
C GLY A 239 -8.83 4.62 -0.44
N LEU A 240 -9.19 4.85 0.83
CA LEU A 240 -9.43 3.79 1.80
C LEU A 240 -10.86 3.28 1.63
N ASP A 241 -11.00 1.99 1.43
CA ASP A 241 -12.28 1.30 1.37
C ASP A 241 -12.96 1.21 2.74
N PRO A 242 -14.28 0.98 2.82
CA PRO A 242 -14.97 0.77 4.10
C PRO A 242 -14.37 -0.35 4.95
N VAL A 243 -13.80 -1.39 4.32
CA VAL A 243 -13.11 -2.50 5.00
C VAL A 243 -11.82 -2.02 5.65
N ASP A 244 -11.08 -1.12 5.01
CA ASP A 244 -9.86 -0.53 5.56
C ASP A 244 -10.14 0.28 6.83
N TRP A 245 -11.24 1.03 6.85
CA TRP A 245 -11.67 1.75 8.04
C TRP A 245 -12.01 0.82 9.20
N LEU A 246 -12.57 -0.36 8.90
CA LEU A 246 -12.81 -1.39 9.91
C LEU A 246 -11.48 -1.95 10.46
N LEU A 247 -10.50 -2.21 9.58
CA LEU A 247 -9.16 -2.65 9.97
C LEU A 247 -8.45 -1.60 10.84
N LEU A 248 -8.56 -0.31 10.47
CA LEU A 248 -8.00 0.78 11.27
C LEU A 248 -8.67 0.91 12.64
N ALA A 249 -9.99 0.66 12.73
CA ALA A 249 -10.71 0.64 14.01
C ALA A 249 -10.25 -0.52 14.93
N LEU A 250 -9.62 -1.56 14.39
CA LEU A 250 -9.05 -2.66 15.16
C LEU A 250 -7.72 -2.30 15.84
N VAL A 251 -7.01 -1.26 15.34
CA VAL A 251 -5.71 -0.83 15.87
C VAL A 251 -5.77 -0.47 17.36
N PRO A 252 -6.70 0.36 17.86
CA PRO A 252 -6.78 0.65 19.29
C PRO A 252 -7.12 -0.59 20.12
N VAL A 253 -7.89 -1.53 19.58
CA VAL A 253 -8.22 -2.80 20.26
C VAL A 253 -6.96 -3.65 20.43
N ALA A 254 -6.15 -3.78 19.37
CA ALA A 254 -4.86 -4.47 19.43
C ALA A 254 -3.89 -3.77 20.40
N GLY A 255 -3.84 -2.43 20.37
CA GLY A 255 -3.06 -1.64 21.32
C GLY A 255 -3.48 -1.85 22.78
N ALA A 256 -4.78 -1.89 23.04
CA ALA A 256 -5.32 -2.17 24.38
C ALA A 256 -4.98 -3.60 24.84
N ALA A 257 -5.04 -4.58 23.94
CA ALA A 257 -4.65 -5.96 24.24
C ALA A 257 -3.15 -6.06 24.61
N ILE A 258 -2.27 -5.41 23.84
CA ILE A 258 -0.83 -5.33 24.12
C ILE A 258 -0.60 -4.66 25.48
N ALA A 259 -1.26 -3.54 25.75
CA ALA A 259 -1.13 -2.82 27.03
C ALA A 259 -1.57 -3.69 28.22
N LEU A 260 -2.71 -4.38 28.09
CA LEU A 260 -3.24 -5.28 29.13
C LEU A 260 -2.29 -6.44 29.42
N LEU A 261 -1.83 -7.12 28.37
CA LEU A 261 -0.90 -8.25 28.49
C LEU A 261 0.43 -7.81 29.14
N THR A 262 0.99 -6.69 28.67
CA THR A 262 2.24 -6.15 29.20
C THR A 262 2.10 -5.74 30.68
N ALA A 263 1.03 -5.03 31.02
CA ALA A 263 0.77 -4.65 32.41
C ALA A 263 0.60 -5.88 33.30
N ARG A 264 -0.16 -6.88 32.87
CA ARG A 264 -0.35 -8.12 33.63
C ARG A 264 0.94 -8.87 33.88
N MET A 265 1.75 -9.08 32.82
CA MET A 265 3.04 -9.78 32.93
C MET A 265 4.01 -9.02 33.84
N THR A 266 4.05 -7.70 33.75
CA THR A 266 4.91 -6.85 34.57
C THR A 266 4.55 -6.93 36.06
N VAL A 267 3.25 -6.82 36.37
CA VAL A 267 2.78 -6.88 37.76
C VAL A 267 3.04 -8.24 38.38
N LEU A 268 2.67 -9.33 37.69
CA LEU A 268 2.90 -10.70 38.19
C LEU A 268 4.37 -11.02 38.37
N ALA A 269 5.25 -10.61 37.42
CA ALA A 269 6.69 -10.81 37.52
C ALA A 269 7.34 -9.97 38.64
N SER A 270 6.74 -8.84 39.00
CA SER A 270 7.24 -7.97 40.09
C SER A 270 6.77 -8.47 41.45
N LEU A 271 5.56 -8.94 41.61
CA LEU A 271 5.00 -9.48 42.83
C LEU A 271 5.66 -10.82 43.20
N GLY A 272 5.94 -11.71 42.25
CA GLY A 272 6.62 -12.98 42.48
C GLY A 272 8.08 -12.85 42.89
N LYS A 273 8.65 -11.65 42.94
CA LYS A 273 10.00 -11.32 43.42
C LYS A 273 10.00 -10.65 44.80
N MET A 274 8.83 -10.37 45.34
CA MET A 274 8.70 -9.84 46.70
C MET A 274 8.66 -11.03 47.68
N PRO A 275 9.52 -11.03 48.72
CA PRO A 275 9.58 -12.12 49.73
C PRO A 275 8.32 -12.16 50.59
#